data_5ab1ad6993ea08faaa38b3e7990d54e5
#
_entry.id   5ab1ad6993ea08faaa38b3e7990d54e5
#
_cell.length_a   1.000
_cell.length_b   1.000
_cell.length_c   1.000
_cell.angle_alpha   90.00
_cell.angle_beta   90.00
_cell.angle_gamma   90.00
#
_symmetry.space_group_name_H-M   'P 1'
#
loop_
_entity.id
_entity.type
_entity.pdbx_description
1 polymer ?
#
loop_
_entity_poly.entity_id
_entity_poly.type
_entity_poly.pdbx_seq_one_letter_code
_entity_poly.pdbx_strand_id
1 'polypeptide(L)'
;EMTLDEYEQSGTGTGAVLKLGGIPVLGSPWFTFPLSAERKSGFLSPVLGMSSARGLDISVPYYFNIAPNYDYTLTPQIITKRGVMIGNEFRFLNKHLEGEITGEYMPHDNDYGDKRYSLHANIRGSWNNFGYGINYNRVSDDEFFDDFSTSLRDNTDDILPQDYWLNYSSTYWNAAVRVTKNQTINLSLIHIS
;
A
#
# COMPACT_ATOMS: atom_id res chain seq x y z
N GLU A 1 12.05 18.77 -22.95
CA GLU A 1 12.70 19.94 -22.37
C GLU A 1 12.72 19.79 -20.85
N MET A 2 13.79 20.20 -20.21
CA MET A 2 13.93 20.11 -18.74
C MET A 2 14.21 21.52 -18.22
N THR A 3 13.43 21.95 -17.24
CA THR A 3 13.60 23.23 -16.56
C THR A 3 13.82 22.98 -15.08
N LEU A 4 14.82 23.62 -14.48
CA LEU A 4 15.12 23.55 -13.05
C LEU A 4 14.72 24.87 -12.41
N ASP A 5 13.92 24.80 -11.36
CA ASP A 5 13.53 25.94 -10.53
C ASP A 5 14.25 25.83 -9.19
N GLU A 6 15.28 26.64 -9.00
CA GLU A 6 16.08 26.66 -7.77
C GLU A 6 15.32 27.28 -6.59
N TYR A 7 14.34 28.13 -6.85
CA TYR A 7 13.54 28.76 -5.80
C TYR A 7 12.52 27.78 -5.22
N GLU A 8 11.82 27.05 -6.07
CA GLU A 8 10.92 25.98 -5.67
C GLU A 8 11.62 24.63 -5.40
N GLN A 9 12.94 24.57 -5.64
CA GLN A 9 13.74 23.35 -5.54
C GLN A 9 13.08 22.15 -6.24
N SER A 10 12.59 22.41 -7.44
CA SER A 10 11.93 21.41 -8.27
C SER A 10 12.45 21.45 -9.70
N GLY A 11 12.49 20.29 -10.32
CA GLY A 11 12.74 20.14 -11.74
C GLY A 11 11.46 19.75 -12.46
N THR A 12 11.16 20.40 -13.57
CA THR A 12 10.05 20.03 -14.45
C THR A 12 10.59 19.55 -15.79
N GLY A 13 10.19 18.39 -16.21
CA GLY A 13 10.46 17.84 -17.52
C GLY A 13 9.20 17.77 -18.36
N THR A 14 9.30 18.06 -19.65
CA THR A 14 8.18 17.94 -20.60
C THR A 14 8.45 16.85 -21.63
N GLY A 15 7.37 16.15 -22.04
CA GLY A 15 7.43 15.14 -23.10
C GLY A 15 8.18 13.88 -22.68
N ALA A 16 8.05 13.45 -21.42
CA ALA A 16 8.62 12.19 -20.97
C ALA A 16 7.89 11.00 -21.60
N VAL A 17 8.65 10.04 -22.12
CA VAL A 17 8.11 8.79 -22.66
C VAL A 17 8.94 7.65 -22.09
N LEU A 18 8.27 6.77 -21.35
CA LEU A 18 8.84 5.51 -20.92
C LEU A 18 8.72 4.49 -22.07
N LYS A 19 9.87 3.95 -22.48
CA LYS A 19 9.92 2.91 -23.54
C LYS A 19 10.41 1.59 -22.95
N LEU A 20 9.72 0.52 -23.26
CA LEU A 20 10.13 -0.84 -22.94
C LEU A 20 10.51 -1.57 -24.22
N GLY A 21 11.78 -1.99 -24.35
CA GLY A 21 12.26 -2.63 -25.60
C GLY A 21 12.09 -1.77 -26.85
N GLY A 22 12.13 -0.42 -26.70
CA GLY A 22 11.93 0.53 -27.80
C GLY A 22 10.45 0.91 -28.04
N ILE A 23 9.51 0.23 -27.43
CA ILE A 23 8.06 0.48 -27.56
C ILE A 23 7.64 1.50 -26.47
N PRO A 24 6.96 2.60 -26.82
CA PRO A 24 6.45 3.54 -25.83
C PRO A 24 5.28 2.91 -25.06
N VAL A 25 5.43 2.76 -23.75
CA VAL A 25 4.42 2.15 -22.86
C VAL A 25 3.72 3.17 -21.96
N LEU A 26 4.36 4.29 -21.69
CA LEU A 26 3.79 5.37 -20.90
C LEU A 26 4.33 6.70 -21.39
N GLY A 27 3.45 7.71 -21.51
CA GLY A 27 3.84 9.08 -21.84
C GLY A 27 3.22 10.06 -20.86
N SER A 28 4.03 11.04 -20.43
CA SER A 28 3.55 12.18 -19.66
C SER A 28 3.89 13.46 -20.39
N PRO A 29 2.94 14.37 -20.63
CA PRO A 29 3.22 15.66 -21.26
C PRO A 29 4.15 16.51 -20.38
N TRP A 30 4.13 16.32 -19.07
CA TRP A 30 5.01 16.97 -18.09
C TRP A 30 5.15 16.09 -16.85
N PHE A 31 6.27 16.20 -16.17
CA PHE A 31 6.48 15.60 -14.85
C PHE A 31 7.35 16.53 -14.00
N THR A 32 7.10 16.56 -12.71
CA THR A 32 7.87 17.36 -11.75
C THR A 32 8.54 16.42 -10.77
N PHE A 33 9.81 16.72 -10.43
CA PHE A 33 10.56 15.97 -9.44
C PHE A 33 11.22 16.94 -8.45
N PRO A 34 11.30 16.61 -7.17
CA PRO A 34 11.95 17.45 -6.17
C PRO A 34 13.48 17.42 -6.35
N LEU A 35 14.12 18.57 -6.21
CA LEU A 35 15.57 18.73 -6.15
C LEU A 35 16.09 18.76 -4.71
N SER A 36 15.18 18.87 -3.72
CA SER A 36 15.50 18.90 -2.30
C SER A 36 15.00 17.63 -1.60
N ALA A 37 15.50 17.39 -0.38
CA ALA A 37 15.00 16.34 0.49
C ALA A 37 13.61 16.64 1.10
N GLU A 38 13.00 17.77 0.75
CA GLU A 38 11.65 18.11 1.20
C GLU A 38 10.60 17.22 0.57
N ARG A 39 9.63 16.82 1.38
CA ARG A 39 8.49 16.00 0.92
C ARG A 39 7.57 16.85 0.06
N LYS A 40 7.48 16.53 -1.22
CA LYS A 40 6.59 17.19 -2.19
C LYS A 40 5.69 16.17 -2.85
N SER A 41 4.45 16.58 -3.17
CA SER A 41 3.53 15.76 -3.95
C SER A 41 4.06 15.55 -5.37
N GLY A 42 3.89 14.35 -5.90
CA GLY A 42 4.34 14.04 -7.26
C GLY A 42 4.31 12.55 -7.60
N PHE A 43 4.58 12.24 -8.84
CA PHE A 43 4.75 10.88 -9.30
C PHE A 43 6.01 10.25 -8.72
N LEU A 44 5.87 9.03 -8.24
CA LEU A 44 7.01 8.20 -7.88
C LEU A 44 7.47 7.37 -9.08
N SER A 45 8.62 6.72 -8.94
CA SER A 45 9.17 5.88 -9.99
C SER A 45 8.18 4.77 -10.38
N PRO A 46 7.86 4.63 -11.67
CA PRO A 46 7.05 3.51 -12.14
C PRO A 46 7.71 2.17 -11.82
N VAL A 47 6.89 1.18 -11.48
CA VAL A 47 7.34 -0.20 -11.33
C VAL A 47 6.80 -1.03 -12.49
N LEU A 48 7.69 -1.80 -13.10
CA LEU A 48 7.38 -2.68 -14.22
C LEU A 48 7.72 -4.10 -13.85
N GLY A 49 6.79 -5.00 -14.07
CA GLY A 49 6.97 -6.42 -13.86
C GLY A 49 6.42 -7.22 -15.05
N MET A 50 6.88 -8.45 -15.18
CA MET A 50 6.35 -9.40 -16.15
C MET A 50 6.39 -10.80 -15.57
N SER A 51 5.29 -11.53 -15.66
CA SER A 51 5.22 -12.94 -15.30
C SER A 51 4.27 -13.70 -16.22
N SER A 52 4.43 -15.03 -16.26
CA SER A 52 3.53 -15.89 -17.05
C SER A 52 2.09 -15.85 -16.52
N ALA A 53 1.90 -15.72 -15.22
CA ALA A 53 0.59 -15.69 -14.57
C ALA A 53 -0.13 -14.35 -14.73
N ARG A 54 0.60 -13.21 -14.58
CA ARG A 54 0.01 -11.87 -14.56
C ARG A 54 0.14 -11.12 -15.91
N GLY A 55 1.04 -11.57 -16.78
CA GLY A 55 1.41 -10.84 -17.98
C GLY A 55 2.30 -9.63 -17.64
N LEU A 56 2.13 -8.53 -18.36
CA LEU A 56 2.79 -7.26 -18.07
C LEU A 56 2.06 -6.56 -16.90
N ASP A 57 2.84 -6.08 -15.96
CA ASP A 57 2.39 -5.41 -14.74
C ASP A 57 3.05 -4.03 -14.70
N ILE A 58 2.25 -2.98 -14.71
CA ILE A 58 2.71 -1.58 -14.72
C ILE A 58 2.00 -0.85 -13.61
N SER A 59 2.77 -0.30 -12.65
CA SER A 59 2.23 0.59 -11.64
C SER A 59 2.91 1.96 -11.66
N VAL A 60 2.13 3.01 -11.44
CA VAL A 60 2.61 4.41 -11.44
C VAL A 60 2.09 5.11 -10.19
N PRO A 61 2.82 5.01 -9.06
CA PRO A 61 2.37 5.63 -7.83
C PRO A 61 2.40 7.16 -7.92
N TYR A 62 1.42 7.80 -7.29
CA TYR A 62 1.39 9.23 -7.03
C TYR A 62 1.32 9.50 -5.53
N TYR A 63 2.29 10.25 -5.05
CA TYR A 63 2.41 10.64 -3.65
C TYR A 63 1.77 12.00 -3.41
N PHE A 64 0.89 12.09 -2.41
CA PHE A 64 0.26 13.32 -1.94
C PHE A 64 0.88 13.70 -0.58
N ASN A 65 1.63 14.79 -0.54
CA ASN A 65 2.06 15.42 0.71
C ASN A 65 0.92 16.30 1.23
N ILE A 66 -0.02 15.72 1.97
CA ILE A 66 -1.23 16.43 2.43
C ILE A 66 -0.88 17.46 3.50
N ALA A 67 -0.04 17.05 4.47
CA ALA A 67 0.43 17.88 5.56
C ALA A 67 1.76 17.31 6.11
N PRO A 68 2.49 18.02 6.96
CA PRO A 68 3.74 17.49 7.54
C PRO A 68 3.58 16.14 8.27
N ASN A 69 2.38 15.87 8.75
CA ASN A 69 2.04 14.69 9.53
C ASN A 69 0.99 13.77 8.89
N TYR A 70 0.63 14.03 7.62
CA TYR A 70 -0.29 13.21 6.82
C TYR A 70 0.24 13.07 5.41
N ASP A 71 0.26 11.87 4.91
CA ASP A 71 0.48 11.61 3.48
C ASP A 71 -0.39 10.47 2.95
N TYR A 72 -0.51 10.45 1.64
CA TYR A 72 -1.28 9.45 0.94
C TYR A 72 -0.60 9.09 -0.38
N THR A 73 -0.51 7.81 -0.69
CA THR A 73 -0.02 7.32 -1.97
C THR A 73 -1.12 6.55 -2.67
N LEU A 74 -1.43 6.96 -3.89
CA LEU A 74 -2.34 6.26 -4.80
C LEU A 74 -1.50 5.54 -5.85
N THR A 75 -1.72 4.24 -6.01
CA THR A 75 -0.96 3.39 -6.94
C THR A 75 -1.90 2.69 -7.92
N PRO A 76 -2.27 3.35 -9.03
CA PRO A 76 -2.92 2.64 -10.12
C PRO A 76 -1.94 1.62 -10.74
N GLN A 77 -2.42 0.42 -10.97
CA GLN A 77 -1.68 -0.71 -11.51
C GLN A 77 -2.49 -1.41 -12.59
N ILE A 78 -1.86 -1.64 -13.73
CA ILE A 78 -2.45 -2.38 -14.85
C ILE A 78 -1.75 -3.73 -14.96
N ILE A 79 -2.51 -4.80 -14.81
CA ILE A 79 -2.05 -6.18 -14.90
C ILE A 79 -2.75 -6.79 -16.12
N THR A 80 -2.02 -7.00 -17.22
CA THR A 80 -2.62 -7.25 -18.53
C THR A 80 -3.51 -8.48 -18.60
N LYS A 81 -3.24 -9.52 -17.81
CA LYS A 81 -4.06 -10.73 -17.74
C LYS A 81 -5.16 -10.67 -16.68
N ARG A 82 -5.06 -9.77 -15.71
CA ARG A 82 -5.96 -9.71 -14.56
C ARG A 82 -6.92 -8.52 -14.61
N GLY A 83 -6.42 -7.34 -14.93
CA GLY A 83 -7.23 -6.11 -14.97
C GLY A 83 -6.52 -4.92 -14.34
N VAL A 84 -7.30 -4.03 -13.76
CA VAL A 84 -6.80 -2.81 -13.10
C VAL A 84 -6.95 -2.94 -11.60
N MET A 85 -5.85 -2.75 -10.87
CA MET A 85 -5.83 -2.69 -9.41
C MET A 85 -5.47 -1.27 -8.96
N ILE A 86 -6.04 -0.85 -7.85
CA ILE A 86 -5.77 0.45 -7.22
C ILE A 86 -5.22 0.20 -5.83
N GLY A 87 -3.94 0.49 -5.65
CA GLY A 87 -3.28 0.50 -4.35
C GLY A 87 -3.46 1.84 -3.65
N ASN A 88 -3.63 1.81 -2.34
CA ASN A 88 -3.82 2.96 -1.47
C ASN A 88 -2.94 2.79 -0.23
N GLU A 89 -2.21 3.84 0.14
CA GLU A 89 -1.44 3.91 1.38
C GLU A 89 -1.71 5.26 2.03
N PHE A 90 -2.23 5.27 3.24
CA PHE A 90 -2.44 6.47 4.03
C PHE A 90 -1.66 6.37 5.34
N ARG A 91 -0.78 7.34 5.60
CA ARG A 91 0.02 7.41 6.82
C ARG A 91 -0.28 8.68 7.57
N PHE A 92 -0.33 8.57 8.89
CA PHE A 92 -0.58 9.71 9.76
C PHE A 92 0.22 9.61 11.06
N LEU A 93 0.63 10.77 11.56
CA LEU A 93 1.37 10.92 12.80
C LEU A 93 0.88 12.15 13.54
N ASN A 94 0.18 11.93 14.65
CA ASN A 94 -0.29 12.98 15.55
C ASN A 94 0.31 12.78 16.96
N LYS A 95 0.15 13.77 17.83
CA LYS A 95 0.67 13.70 19.21
C LYS A 95 0.24 12.45 19.97
N HIS A 96 -0.95 11.94 19.70
CA HIS A 96 -1.58 10.85 20.47
C HIS A 96 -1.95 9.63 19.63
N LEU A 97 -1.76 9.70 18.32
CA LEU A 97 -2.18 8.67 17.39
C LEU A 97 -1.26 8.66 16.17
N GLU A 98 -0.75 7.50 15.84
CA GLU A 98 -0.01 7.26 14.60
C GLU A 98 -0.50 5.99 13.93
N GLY A 99 -0.30 5.89 12.65
CA GLY A 99 -0.66 4.69 11.94
C GLY A 99 -0.49 4.77 10.44
N GLU A 100 -0.69 3.61 9.85
CA GLU A 100 -0.67 3.37 8.42
C GLU A 100 -1.87 2.49 8.06
N ILE A 101 -2.53 2.85 6.99
CA ILE A 101 -3.61 2.05 6.39
C ILE A 101 -3.24 1.83 4.94
N THR A 102 -3.08 0.58 4.54
CA THR A 102 -2.84 0.18 3.16
C THR A 102 -3.99 -0.69 2.66
N GLY A 103 -4.31 -0.57 1.39
CA GLY A 103 -5.35 -1.38 0.78
C GLY A 103 -5.20 -1.44 -0.72
N GLU A 104 -5.52 -2.58 -1.29
CA GLU A 104 -5.54 -2.83 -2.72
C GLU A 104 -6.94 -3.22 -3.12
N TYR A 105 -7.41 -2.73 -4.25
CA TYR A 105 -8.74 -3.04 -4.75
C TYR A 105 -8.71 -3.24 -6.26
N MET A 106 -9.15 -4.39 -6.69
CA MET A 106 -9.37 -4.77 -8.07
C MET A 106 -10.87 -4.97 -8.29
N PRO A 107 -11.56 -4.10 -9.02
CA PRO A 107 -13.00 -4.19 -9.23
C PRO A 107 -13.44 -5.47 -9.93
N HIS A 108 -12.58 -5.98 -10.81
CA HIS A 108 -12.78 -7.22 -11.53
C HIS A 108 -11.44 -7.82 -11.92
N ASP A 109 -11.18 -9.04 -11.48
CA ASP A 109 -10.05 -9.86 -11.90
C ASP A 109 -10.52 -10.80 -13.01
N ASN A 110 -9.96 -10.67 -14.19
CA ASN A 110 -10.36 -11.44 -15.38
C ASN A 110 -10.10 -12.95 -15.23
N ASP A 111 -9.17 -13.35 -14.38
CA ASP A 111 -8.82 -14.76 -14.16
C ASP A 111 -9.64 -15.35 -13.00
N TYR A 112 -9.84 -14.60 -11.93
CA TYR A 112 -10.63 -14.99 -10.77
C TYR A 112 -12.16 -14.86 -11.00
N GLY A 113 -12.57 -13.91 -11.83
CA GLY A 113 -13.97 -13.69 -12.22
C GLY A 113 -14.79 -12.80 -11.27
N ASP A 114 -14.21 -12.24 -10.23
CA ASP A 114 -14.87 -11.36 -9.25
C ASP A 114 -13.93 -10.22 -8.80
N LYS A 115 -14.43 -9.35 -7.93
CA LYS A 115 -13.64 -8.32 -7.25
C LYS A 115 -12.69 -8.94 -6.25
N ARG A 116 -11.52 -8.33 -6.12
CA ARG A 116 -10.52 -8.74 -5.13
C ARG A 116 -9.99 -7.54 -4.35
N TYR A 117 -9.65 -7.75 -3.09
CA TYR A 117 -9.10 -6.67 -2.25
C TYR A 117 -8.22 -7.20 -1.13
N SER A 118 -7.30 -6.34 -0.70
CA SER A 118 -6.57 -6.46 0.56
C SER A 118 -6.78 -5.21 1.40
N LEU A 119 -6.73 -5.35 2.72
CA LEU A 119 -6.75 -4.23 3.67
C LEU A 119 -5.84 -4.57 4.84
N HIS A 120 -4.92 -3.66 5.11
CA HIS A 120 -4.07 -3.67 6.28
C HIS A 120 -4.18 -2.33 7.02
N ALA A 121 -4.30 -2.36 8.34
CA ALA A 121 -4.27 -1.17 9.17
C ALA A 121 -3.45 -1.45 10.43
N ASN A 122 -2.41 -0.66 10.64
CA ASN A 122 -1.63 -0.67 11.86
C ASN A 122 -1.73 0.73 12.49
N ILE A 123 -2.50 0.81 13.57
CA ILE A 123 -2.79 2.07 14.24
C ILE A 123 -2.45 1.90 15.72
N ARG A 124 -1.72 2.85 16.27
CA ARG A 124 -1.39 2.86 17.70
C ARG A 124 -1.43 4.27 18.26
N GLY A 125 -1.79 4.36 19.49
CA GLY A 125 -1.88 5.64 20.16
C GLY A 125 -1.72 5.55 21.66
N SER A 126 -1.54 6.71 22.25
CA SER A 126 -1.50 6.87 23.70
C SER A 126 -2.11 8.20 24.11
N TRP A 127 -2.87 8.19 25.20
CA TRP A 127 -3.43 9.40 25.82
C TRP A 127 -3.44 9.27 27.33
N ASN A 128 -2.72 10.16 28.01
CA ASN A 128 -2.48 10.07 29.45
C ASN A 128 -1.94 8.68 29.83
N ASN A 129 -2.70 7.94 30.61
CA ASN A 129 -2.39 6.61 31.11
C ASN A 129 -2.89 5.47 30.21
N PHE A 130 -3.55 5.81 29.12
CA PHE A 130 -4.09 4.83 28.17
C PHE A 130 -3.16 4.65 26.98
N GLY A 131 -2.90 3.39 26.61
CA GLY A 131 -2.34 2.98 25.33
C GLY A 131 -3.34 2.12 24.57
N TYR A 132 -3.47 2.31 23.29
CA TYR A 132 -4.42 1.59 22.46
C TYR A 132 -3.86 1.34 21.07
N GLY A 133 -4.37 0.30 20.41
CA GLY A 133 -3.97 0.00 19.04
C GLY A 133 -4.83 -1.04 18.35
N ILE A 134 -4.66 -1.05 17.05
CA ILE A 134 -5.32 -1.93 16.10
C ILE A 134 -4.27 -2.44 15.13
N ASN A 135 -4.20 -3.76 14.97
CA ASN A 135 -3.53 -4.41 13.84
C ASN A 135 -4.60 -5.22 13.11
N TYR A 136 -5.00 -4.77 11.95
CA TYR A 136 -6.08 -5.36 11.18
C TYR A 136 -5.59 -5.80 9.81
N ASN A 137 -5.80 -7.06 9.49
CA ASN A 137 -5.44 -7.64 8.19
C ASN A 137 -6.64 -8.37 7.61
N ARG A 138 -6.92 -8.16 6.35
CA ARG A 138 -8.00 -8.83 5.64
C ARG A 138 -7.72 -8.90 4.15
N VAL A 139 -8.06 -10.05 3.55
CA VAL A 139 -8.10 -10.24 2.10
C VAL A 139 -9.47 -10.76 1.66
N SER A 140 -9.77 -10.61 0.39
CA SER A 140 -11.01 -11.06 -0.22
C SER A 140 -11.14 -12.58 -0.26
N ASP A 141 -10.01 -13.26 -0.51
CA ASP A 141 -9.94 -14.68 -0.81
C ASP A 141 -8.57 -15.27 -0.45
N ASP A 142 -8.50 -16.58 -0.41
CA ASP A 142 -7.33 -17.31 0.05
C ASP A 142 -6.18 -17.31 -0.98
N GLU A 143 -6.48 -17.10 -2.27
CA GLU A 143 -5.51 -17.08 -3.37
C GLU A 143 -4.89 -15.69 -3.60
N PHE A 144 -5.37 -14.67 -2.86
CA PHE A 144 -4.96 -13.28 -3.08
C PHE A 144 -3.44 -13.11 -3.02
N PHE A 145 -2.78 -13.70 -2.03
CA PHE A 145 -1.33 -13.57 -1.88
C PHE A 145 -0.51 -14.40 -2.85
N ASP A 146 -1.06 -15.50 -3.35
CA ASP A 146 -0.39 -16.31 -4.36
C ASP A 146 -0.38 -15.60 -5.72
N ASP A 147 -1.43 -14.87 -5.99
CA ASP A 147 -1.60 -14.11 -7.23
C ASP A 147 -0.92 -12.74 -7.20
N PHE A 148 -0.93 -12.07 -6.04
CA PHE A 148 -0.38 -10.73 -5.89
C PHE A 148 0.74 -10.71 -4.84
N SER A 149 1.92 -10.24 -5.24
CA SER A 149 3.01 -9.99 -4.28
C SER A 149 2.72 -8.69 -3.56
N THR A 150 2.24 -8.78 -2.33
CA THR A 150 1.96 -7.62 -1.48
C THR A 150 2.96 -7.54 -0.34
N SER A 151 3.14 -6.37 0.25
CA SER A 151 3.99 -6.18 1.43
C SER A 151 3.51 -6.97 2.66
N LEU A 152 2.29 -7.47 2.63
CA LEU A 152 1.73 -8.31 3.70
C LEU A 152 2.29 -9.74 3.69
N ARG A 153 2.75 -10.24 2.53
CA ARG A 153 3.24 -11.62 2.39
C ARG A 153 4.54 -11.88 3.14
N ASP A 154 5.40 -10.86 3.29
CA ASP A 154 6.71 -11.04 3.93
C ASP A 154 6.64 -11.39 5.43
N ASN A 155 5.44 -11.26 6.04
CA ASN A 155 5.24 -11.49 7.47
C ASN A 155 4.14 -12.50 7.79
N THR A 156 3.55 -13.20 6.81
CA THR A 156 2.30 -13.91 7.05
C THR A 156 2.45 -15.40 6.79
N ASP A 157 2.46 -16.15 7.87
CA ASP A 157 1.98 -17.52 7.91
C ASP A 157 0.51 -17.55 7.47
N ASP A 158 -0.10 -18.70 7.28
CA ASP A 158 -1.48 -18.95 6.81
C ASP A 158 -2.62 -18.24 7.59
N ILE A 159 -2.26 -17.28 8.46
CA ILE A 159 -3.19 -16.62 9.40
C ILE A 159 -2.99 -15.11 9.34
N LEU A 160 -4.07 -14.38 9.07
CA LEU A 160 -4.13 -12.91 9.10
C LEU A 160 -4.69 -12.45 10.45
N PRO A 161 -3.86 -11.93 11.36
CA PRO A 161 -4.31 -11.48 12.67
C PRO A 161 -5.11 -10.17 12.57
N GLN A 162 -6.14 -10.09 13.40
CA GLN A 162 -6.94 -8.88 13.65
C GLN A 162 -6.91 -8.63 15.16
N ASP A 163 -5.97 -7.81 15.61
CA ASP A 163 -5.74 -7.53 17.01
C ASP A 163 -6.23 -6.13 17.39
N TYR A 164 -6.93 -6.06 18.49
CA TYR A 164 -7.35 -4.82 19.13
C TYR A 164 -6.89 -4.86 20.58
N TRP A 165 -6.23 -3.82 21.04
CA TRP A 165 -5.75 -3.76 22.41
C TRP A 165 -5.95 -2.39 23.05
N LEU A 166 -6.20 -2.41 24.35
CA LEU A 166 -6.30 -1.25 25.21
C LEU A 166 -5.56 -1.57 26.52
N ASN A 167 -4.63 -0.69 26.88
CA ASN A 167 -3.86 -0.78 28.11
C ASN A 167 -4.12 0.46 28.95
N TYR A 168 -4.20 0.29 30.24
CA TYR A 168 -4.16 1.38 31.22
C TYR A 168 -3.01 1.14 32.19
N SER A 169 -2.18 2.16 32.43
CA SER A 169 -1.05 2.07 33.34
C SER A 169 -1.08 3.21 34.34
N SER A 170 -1.04 2.89 35.61
CA SER A 170 -1.06 3.82 36.72
C SER A 170 0.06 3.46 37.70
N THR A 171 0.36 4.34 38.65
CA THR A 171 1.37 4.11 39.69
C THR A 171 1.06 2.87 40.54
N TYR A 172 -0.21 2.54 40.72
CA TYR A 172 -0.63 1.48 41.64
C TYR A 172 -1.12 0.21 40.96
N TRP A 173 -1.58 0.29 39.70
CA TRP A 173 -2.12 -0.87 39.00
C TRP A 173 -2.09 -0.70 37.48
N ASN A 174 -2.07 -1.82 36.78
CA ASN A 174 -2.11 -1.90 35.32
C ASN A 174 -3.27 -2.81 34.92
N ALA A 175 -3.95 -2.43 33.85
CA ALA A 175 -4.99 -3.24 33.21
C ALA A 175 -4.75 -3.30 31.72
N ALA A 176 -5.04 -4.45 31.11
CA ALA A 176 -4.94 -4.65 29.68
C ALA A 176 -6.11 -5.50 29.18
N VAL A 177 -6.66 -5.10 28.05
CA VAL A 177 -7.65 -5.88 27.29
C VAL A 177 -7.11 -6.07 25.88
N ARG A 178 -7.14 -7.31 25.40
CA ARG A 178 -6.81 -7.62 24.01
C ARG A 178 -7.89 -8.52 23.43
N VAL A 179 -8.33 -8.20 22.23
CA VAL A 179 -9.24 -9.01 21.43
C VAL A 179 -8.52 -9.40 20.16
N THR A 180 -8.35 -10.68 19.93
CA THR A 180 -7.73 -11.23 18.73
C THR A 180 -8.75 -12.04 17.96
N LYS A 181 -8.84 -11.78 16.66
CA LYS A 181 -9.57 -12.58 15.68
C LYS A 181 -8.61 -12.88 14.54
N ASN A 182 -8.72 -14.03 13.92
CA ASN A 182 -7.88 -14.42 12.79
C ASN A 182 -8.77 -14.69 11.57
N GLN A 183 -8.31 -14.24 10.40
CA GLN A 183 -8.75 -14.78 9.12
C GLN A 183 -7.76 -15.88 8.74
N THR A 184 -8.24 -17.12 8.62
CA THR A 184 -7.43 -18.23 8.13
C THR A 184 -7.48 -18.20 6.61
N ILE A 185 -6.33 -18.25 5.98
CA ILE A 185 -6.17 -18.44 4.54
C ILE A 185 -5.89 -19.92 4.36
N ASN A 186 -6.84 -20.66 3.80
CA ASN A 186 -6.62 -22.07 3.48
C ASN A 186 -5.72 -22.16 2.25
N LEU A 187 -4.43 -22.26 2.47
CA LEU A 187 -3.55 -22.88 1.49
C LEU A 187 -4.06 -24.32 1.32
N SER A 188 -4.55 -24.62 0.14
CA SER A 188 -5.10 -25.93 -0.21
C SER A 188 -4.19 -27.01 0.35
N LEU A 189 -4.71 -27.81 1.27
CA LEU A 189 -4.08 -29.07 1.68
C LEU A 189 -3.86 -29.86 0.39
N ILE A 190 -2.62 -29.97 -0.03
CA ILE A 190 -2.23 -30.88 -1.10
C ILE A 190 -2.70 -32.25 -0.66
N HIS A 191 -3.78 -32.72 -1.24
CA HIS A 191 -4.15 -34.13 -1.14
C HIS A 191 -3.03 -34.94 -1.82
N ILE A 192 -2.09 -35.40 -1.03
CA ILE A 192 -1.19 -36.48 -1.43
C ILE A 192 -2.04 -37.74 -1.31
N SER A 193 -2.55 -38.18 -2.44
CA SER A 193 -3.10 -39.53 -2.61
C SER A 193 -2.03 -40.46 -3.12
#